data_31de5483a868f87505ac76c0ef33e78a
#
_entry.id   31de5483a868f87505ac76c0ef33e78a
#
_cell.length_a   1.000
_cell.length_b   1.000
_cell.length_c   1.000
_cell.angle_alpha   90.00
_cell.angle_beta   90.00
_cell.angle_gamma   90.00
#
_symmetry.space_group_name_H-M   'P 1'
#
loop_
_entity.id
_entity.type
_entity.pdbx_description
1 polymer ?
#
loop_
_entity_poly.entity_id
_entity_poly.type
_entity_poly.pdbx_seq_one_letter_code
_entity_poly.pdbx_strand_id
1 'polypeptide(L)'
;MKMKKLTSLCGCLLLSMCMGVGAMTAPLSAEAAAREKVILDADMVDLFDDGIAMMMLAESPKMDLKGVTIVIGNTWVETGTASAIRQLEGIGRTDIPVYMGVNETVRKDRFANMKEEKRIYGRGHDSHLGAAGYPQPASWQAEYRKNYNDEPVMNPQKEHAADFIIDTIKKHPGEVTIVAIGSGANLAAALDKAPEIAPLAKRVVYMAGAFFCEGNVMPTSEFKFGLIRKPLKRLTALLGRSKSSCRWMFAARN
;
A
#
# COMPACT_ATOMS: atom_id res chain seq x y z
N MET A 1 57.40 -73.58 -3.66
CA MET A 1 57.76 -74.35 -2.42
C MET A 1 56.73 -73.86 -1.38
N LYS A 2 55.73 -74.71 -1.14
CA LYS A 2 55.29 -75.26 0.14
C LYS A 2 55.28 -74.26 1.30
N MET A 3 54.27 -74.02 2.06
CA MET A 3 53.25 -74.82 2.78
C MET A 3 52.63 -73.82 3.79
N LYS A 4 51.54 -73.89 4.17
CA LYS A 4 50.49 -74.63 4.89
C LYS A 4 49.88 -73.69 5.93
N LYS A 5 48.61 -73.64 5.88
CA LYS A 5 47.57 -73.78 6.94
C LYS A 5 47.98 -73.52 8.40
N LEU A 6 47.19 -72.72 9.10
CA LEU A 6 46.45 -73.27 10.24
C LEU A 6 45.30 -72.37 10.67
N THR A 7 44.17 -72.99 10.86
CA THR A 7 42.93 -72.59 11.44
C THR A 7 43.03 -72.28 12.92
N SER A 8 42.34 -71.33 13.46
CA SER A 8 41.73 -71.42 14.77
C SER A 8 40.50 -70.60 14.93
N LEU A 9 39.45 -71.28 15.27
CA LEU A 9 38.14 -70.81 15.72
C LEU A 9 38.29 -70.12 17.08
N CYS A 10 37.72 -68.97 17.29
CA CYS A 10 37.22 -68.58 18.61
C CYS A 10 36.04 -67.64 18.44
N GLY A 11 34.88 -68.17 18.74
CA GLY A 11 33.63 -67.41 18.77
C GLY A 11 33.54 -66.53 20.02
N CYS A 12 33.14 -65.36 19.84
CA CYS A 12 32.52 -64.54 20.89
C CYS A 12 31.26 -63.89 20.35
N LEU A 13 30.17 -64.48 20.82
CA LEU A 13 28.87 -63.82 20.74
C LEU A 13 28.94 -62.47 21.52
N LEU A 14 28.82 -61.37 20.82
CA LEU A 14 28.43 -60.10 21.42
C LEU A 14 27.13 -59.70 20.81
N LEU A 15 26.07 -59.96 21.58
CA LEU A 15 24.72 -59.50 21.35
C LEU A 15 24.72 -57.98 21.52
N SER A 16 24.84 -57.21 20.43
CA SER A 16 24.74 -55.75 20.47
C SER A 16 23.27 -55.40 20.24
N MET A 17 22.64 -55.07 21.34
CA MET A 17 21.26 -54.57 21.42
C MET A 17 21.26 -53.16 20.87
N CYS A 18 21.05 -52.98 19.55
CA CYS A 18 20.78 -51.69 18.94
C CYS A 18 19.37 -51.29 19.34
N MET A 19 19.24 -50.50 20.41
CA MET A 19 18.07 -49.70 20.63
C MET A 19 17.99 -48.66 19.50
N GLY A 20 17.11 -48.90 18.55
CA GLY A 20 16.72 -47.95 17.54
C GLY A 20 16.01 -46.79 18.21
N VAL A 21 16.74 -45.70 18.48
CA VAL A 21 16.13 -44.40 18.71
C VAL A 21 15.60 -43.93 17.34
N GLY A 22 14.38 -44.32 17.05
CA GLY A 22 13.61 -43.72 15.96
C GLY A 22 13.38 -42.25 16.29
N ALA A 23 14.31 -41.41 15.84
CA ALA A 23 14.06 -40.00 15.76
C ALA A 23 12.87 -39.79 14.79
N MET A 24 11.67 -39.69 15.32
CA MET A 24 10.53 -39.12 14.59
C MET A 24 10.89 -37.67 14.29
N THR A 25 11.59 -37.46 13.20
CA THR A 25 11.61 -36.16 12.54
C THR A 25 10.22 -35.98 11.93
N ALA A 26 9.28 -35.52 12.74
CA ALA A 26 8.09 -34.90 12.17
C ALA A 26 8.60 -33.79 11.24
N PRO A 27 8.19 -33.75 9.97
CA PRO A 27 8.48 -32.59 9.15
C PRO A 27 7.83 -31.42 9.87
N LEU A 28 8.62 -30.47 10.37
CA LEU A 28 8.12 -29.13 10.64
C LEU A 28 7.67 -28.62 9.25
N SER A 29 6.44 -28.90 8.89
CA SER A 29 5.76 -28.13 7.90
C SER A 29 5.65 -26.73 8.51
N ALA A 30 6.63 -25.88 8.20
CA ALA A 30 6.49 -24.46 8.39
C ALA A 30 5.26 -24.09 7.54
N GLU A 31 4.10 -24.04 8.18
CA GLU A 31 2.89 -23.50 7.59
C GLU A 31 3.27 -22.12 7.09
N ALA A 32 3.36 -21.97 5.76
CA ALA A 32 3.76 -20.71 5.15
C ALA A 32 2.79 -19.66 5.68
N ALA A 33 3.28 -18.79 6.55
CA ALA A 33 2.45 -17.79 7.20
C ALA A 33 1.64 -17.08 6.14
N ALA A 34 0.32 -17.06 6.31
CA ALA A 34 -0.59 -16.48 5.32
C ALA A 34 -0.15 -15.05 5.01
N ARG A 35 0.04 -14.76 3.73
CA ARG A 35 0.46 -13.43 3.27
C ARG A 35 -0.55 -12.37 3.72
N GLU A 36 -0.06 -11.24 4.20
CA GLU A 36 -0.91 -10.14 4.64
C GLU A 36 -1.61 -9.47 3.43
N LYS A 37 -2.93 -9.43 3.44
CA LYS A 37 -3.72 -8.78 2.40
C LYS A 37 -3.58 -7.26 2.52
N VAL A 38 -3.11 -6.62 1.46
CA VAL A 38 -2.82 -5.18 1.42
C VAL A 38 -3.55 -4.51 0.27
N ILE A 39 -4.11 -3.34 0.53
CA ILE A 39 -4.52 -2.36 -0.49
C ILE A 39 -3.56 -1.19 -0.37
N LEU A 40 -2.99 -0.74 -1.49
CA LEU A 40 -2.22 0.49 -1.55
C LEU A 40 -3.09 1.60 -2.12
N ASP A 41 -3.27 2.70 -1.37
CA ASP A 41 -3.96 3.92 -1.80
C ASP A 41 -2.93 5.05 -1.95
N ALA A 42 -2.68 5.50 -3.19
CA ALA A 42 -1.54 6.35 -3.53
C ALA A 42 -1.91 7.47 -4.50
N ASP A 43 -1.24 8.61 -4.36
CA ASP A 43 -1.28 9.73 -5.30
C ASP A 43 -0.03 9.73 -6.20
N MET A 44 0.18 8.60 -6.83
CA MET A 44 1.33 8.11 -7.57
C MET A 44 1.97 9.14 -8.51
N VAL A 45 3.29 9.18 -8.49
CA VAL A 45 4.14 9.79 -9.51
C VAL A 45 5.20 8.79 -9.97
N ASP A 46 5.87 9.07 -11.10
CA ASP A 46 6.88 8.18 -11.63
C ASP A 46 8.09 8.04 -10.70
N LEU A 47 8.46 6.77 -10.45
CA LEU A 47 9.68 6.37 -9.75
C LEU A 47 10.00 7.19 -8.49
N PHE A 48 8.96 7.70 -7.86
CA PHE A 48 9.05 8.43 -6.60
C PHE A 48 8.63 7.53 -5.43
N ASP A 49 8.51 8.08 -4.25
CA ASP A 49 8.27 7.30 -3.01
C ASP A 49 7.06 6.36 -3.09
N ASP A 50 5.94 6.79 -3.67
CA ASP A 50 4.75 5.96 -3.86
C ASP A 50 5.01 4.76 -4.79
N GLY A 51 5.73 4.99 -5.89
CA GLY A 51 6.10 3.92 -6.82
C GLY A 51 7.04 2.90 -6.20
N ILE A 52 8.02 3.37 -5.41
CA ILE A 52 8.92 2.48 -4.66
C ILE A 52 8.12 1.66 -3.64
N ALA A 53 7.21 2.29 -2.90
CA ALA A 53 6.35 1.60 -1.94
C ALA A 53 5.47 0.53 -2.63
N MET A 54 4.92 0.84 -3.80
CA MET A 54 4.16 -0.11 -4.61
C MET A 54 5.00 -1.32 -5.01
N MET A 55 6.19 -1.10 -5.55
CA MET A 55 7.09 -2.19 -5.96
C MET A 55 7.53 -3.04 -4.77
N MET A 56 7.83 -2.42 -3.63
CA MET A 56 8.17 -3.15 -2.40
C MET A 56 7.02 -4.03 -1.91
N LEU A 57 5.79 -3.56 -1.96
CA LEU A 57 4.60 -4.35 -1.60
C LEU A 57 4.34 -5.47 -2.61
N ALA A 58 4.48 -5.18 -3.91
CA ALA A 58 4.26 -6.13 -4.99
C ALA A 58 5.24 -7.32 -4.96
N GLU A 59 6.51 -7.04 -4.63
CA GLU A 59 7.58 -8.04 -4.63
C GLU A 59 7.78 -8.73 -3.27
N SER A 60 7.12 -8.26 -2.22
CA SER A 60 7.26 -8.84 -0.90
C SER A 60 6.64 -10.24 -0.80
N PRO A 61 7.39 -11.28 -0.39
CA PRO A 61 6.84 -12.62 -0.21
C PRO A 61 5.85 -12.71 0.96
N LYS A 62 5.80 -11.68 1.82
CA LYS A 62 4.90 -11.61 2.99
C LYS A 62 3.59 -10.89 2.70
N MET A 63 3.50 -10.19 1.57
CA MET A 63 2.35 -9.35 1.22
C MET A 63 1.56 -9.95 0.06
N ASP A 64 0.25 -9.84 0.13
CA ASP A 64 -0.71 -10.14 -0.93
C ASP A 64 -1.34 -8.81 -1.33
N LEU A 65 -0.71 -8.10 -2.29
CA LEU A 65 -1.20 -6.82 -2.77
C LEU A 65 -2.45 -7.03 -3.61
N LYS A 66 -3.61 -6.77 -3.02
CA LYS A 66 -4.93 -7.01 -3.63
C LYS A 66 -5.25 -6.03 -4.75
N GLY A 67 -4.64 -4.86 -4.73
CA GLY A 67 -4.77 -3.83 -5.74
C GLY A 67 -4.18 -2.50 -5.31
N VAL A 68 -4.02 -1.64 -6.32
CA VAL A 68 -3.53 -0.26 -6.16
C VAL A 68 -4.68 0.68 -6.50
N THR A 69 -5.06 1.53 -5.57
CA THR A 69 -6.08 2.56 -5.75
C THR A 69 -5.42 3.92 -5.93
N ILE A 70 -5.72 4.58 -7.03
CA ILE A 70 -5.14 5.88 -7.37
C ILE A 70 -6.09 6.99 -6.95
N VAL A 71 -5.55 7.98 -6.28
CA VAL A 71 -6.29 9.13 -5.75
C VAL A 71 -5.60 10.43 -6.17
N ILE A 72 -6.36 11.50 -6.28
CA ILE A 72 -5.79 12.84 -6.49
C ILE A 72 -4.91 13.26 -5.31
N GLY A 73 -3.81 13.91 -5.61
CA GLY A 73 -2.89 14.47 -4.63
C GLY A 73 -1.71 15.14 -5.29
N ASN A 74 -0.56 14.50 -5.34
CA ASN A 74 0.62 14.99 -6.06
C ASN A 74 0.33 15.19 -7.54
N THR A 75 -0.47 14.29 -8.13
CA THR A 75 -0.90 14.34 -9.52
C THR A 75 -2.40 14.12 -9.64
N TRP A 76 -2.91 14.32 -10.87
CA TRP A 76 -4.24 13.86 -11.28
C TRP A 76 -4.30 12.33 -11.32
N VAL A 77 -5.49 11.77 -11.14
CA VAL A 77 -5.70 10.31 -11.18
C VAL A 77 -5.26 9.71 -12.52
N GLU A 78 -5.44 10.43 -13.62
CA GLU A 78 -5.00 10.00 -14.95
C GLU A 78 -3.48 9.80 -15.01
N THR A 79 -2.70 10.77 -14.51
CA THR A 79 -1.23 10.67 -14.44
C THR A 79 -0.81 9.57 -13.50
N GLY A 80 -1.38 9.51 -12.28
CA GLY A 80 -1.05 8.46 -11.32
C GLY A 80 -1.38 7.06 -11.82
N THR A 81 -2.48 6.91 -12.57
CA THR A 81 -2.84 5.62 -13.18
C THR A 81 -1.84 5.20 -14.25
N ALA A 82 -1.43 6.12 -15.13
CA ALA A 82 -0.41 5.85 -16.13
C ALA A 82 0.92 5.43 -15.49
N SER A 83 1.34 6.13 -14.44
CA SER A 83 2.56 5.82 -13.69
C SER A 83 2.50 4.47 -12.98
N ALA A 84 1.38 4.14 -12.33
CA ALA A 84 1.21 2.86 -11.65
C ALA A 84 1.26 1.68 -12.64
N ILE A 85 0.53 1.80 -13.76
CA ILE A 85 0.52 0.81 -14.82
C ILE A 85 1.94 0.61 -15.38
N ARG A 86 2.62 1.68 -15.76
CA ARG A 86 3.99 1.61 -16.29
C ARG A 86 4.96 0.90 -15.35
N GLN A 87 4.88 1.20 -14.07
CA GLN A 87 5.79 0.62 -13.10
C GLN A 87 5.47 -0.86 -12.81
N LEU A 88 4.19 -1.25 -12.75
CA LEU A 88 3.79 -2.66 -12.60
C LEU A 88 4.19 -3.48 -13.83
N GLU A 89 4.01 -2.96 -15.03
CA GLU A 89 4.48 -3.59 -16.27
C GLU A 89 6.00 -3.75 -16.27
N GLY A 90 6.73 -2.73 -15.80
CA GLY A 90 8.19 -2.74 -15.73
C GLY A 90 8.76 -3.81 -14.82
N ILE A 91 8.04 -4.20 -13.77
CA ILE A 91 8.44 -5.29 -12.85
C ILE A 91 7.72 -6.61 -13.14
N GLY A 92 6.95 -6.70 -14.25
CA GLY A 92 6.24 -7.91 -14.66
C GLY A 92 5.04 -8.29 -13.79
N ARG A 93 4.49 -7.34 -13.01
CA ARG A 93 3.36 -7.58 -12.10
C ARG A 93 2.04 -7.09 -12.67
N THR A 94 1.75 -7.48 -13.89
CA THR A 94 0.47 -7.17 -14.56
C THR A 94 -0.74 -7.90 -13.96
N ASP A 95 -0.52 -8.81 -13.02
CA ASP A 95 -1.53 -9.49 -12.22
C ASP A 95 -2.17 -8.58 -11.14
N ILE A 96 -1.52 -7.48 -10.76
CA ILE A 96 -2.01 -6.57 -9.75
C ILE A 96 -2.95 -5.53 -10.36
N PRO A 97 -4.23 -5.50 -9.97
CA PRO A 97 -5.20 -4.58 -10.54
C PRO A 97 -4.99 -3.14 -10.05
N VAL A 98 -5.21 -2.18 -10.95
CA VAL A 98 -5.18 -0.74 -10.66
C VAL A 98 -6.60 -0.18 -10.77
N TYR A 99 -6.99 0.65 -9.82
CA TYR A 99 -8.32 1.26 -9.73
C TYR A 99 -8.22 2.77 -9.71
N MET A 100 -8.94 3.42 -10.59
CA MET A 100 -9.07 4.88 -10.58
C MET A 100 -10.06 5.32 -9.50
N GLY A 101 -9.73 6.35 -8.77
CA GLY A 101 -10.53 6.82 -7.64
C GLY A 101 -10.91 8.30 -7.73
N VAL A 102 -11.02 8.93 -6.57
CA VAL A 102 -11.43 10.33 -6.45
C VAL A 102 -10.42 11.25 -7.14
N ASN A 103 -10.91 12.00 -8.12
CA ASN A 103 -10.13 12.91 -8.97
C ASN A 103 -10.52 14.38 -8.79
N GLU A 104 -11.23 14.70 -7.73
CA GLU A 104 -11.63 16.07 -7.41
C GLU A 104 -10.94 16.56 -6.15
N THR A 105 -10.44 17.79 -6.18
CA THR A 105 -9.95 18.43 -4.97
C THR A 105 -11.15 18.73 -4.06
N VAL A 106 -11.13 18.25 -2.86
CA VAL A 106 -12.21 18.47 -1.87
C VAL A 106 -12.33 19.94 -1.48
N ARG A 107 -11.27 20.74 -1.67
CA ARG A 107 -11.26 22.18 -1.42
C ARG A 107 -11.24 22.94 -2.75
N LYS A 108 -12.42 23.23 -3.26
CA LYS A 108 -12.61 24.06 -4.47
C LYS A 108 -12.04 25.49 -4.34
N ASP A 109 -11.84 25.96 -3.12
CA ASP A 109 -11.32 27.28 -2.77
C ASP A 109 -9.82 27.28 -2.41
N ARG A 110 -9.10 26.18 -2.65
CA ARG A 110 -7.69 26.02 -2.21
C ARG A 110 -6.77 27.15 -2.70
N PHE A 111 -6.89 27.55 -3.96
CA PHE A 111 -6.09 28.65 -4.51
C PHE A 111 -6.37 30.00 -3.86
N ALA A 112 -7.64 30.31 -3.59
CA ALA A 112 -8.01 31.53 -2.88
C ALA A 112 -7.47 31.53 -1.45
N ASN A 113 -7.60 30.39 -0.77
CA ASN A 113 -7.07 30.21 0.58
C ASN A 113 -5.54 30.32 0.64
N MET A 114 -4.83 29.81 -0.37
CA MET A 114 -3.36 29.94 -0.42
C MET A 114 -2.90 31.39 -0.53
N LYS A 115 -3.61 32.22 -1.31
CA LYS A 115 -3.31 33.66 -1.38
C LYS A 115 -3.50 34.32 -0.03
N GLU A 116 -4.55 33.98 0.69
CA GLU A 116 -4.84 34.53 2.00
C GLU A 116 -3.85 34.01 3.06
N GLU A 117 -3.51 32.74 3.02
CA GLU A 117 -2.47 32.14 3.86
C GLU A 117 -1.12 32.84 3.65
N LYS A 118 -0.73 33.11 2.40
CA LYS A 118 0.48 33.88 2.07
C LYS A 118 0.43 35.29 2.64
N ARG A 119 -0.73 35.96 2.55
CA ARG A 119 -0.94 37.30 3.12
C ARG A 119 -0.79 37.31 4.65
N ILE A 120 -1.35 36.29 5.34
CA ILE A 120 -1.38 36.21 6.80
C ILE A 120 -0.01 35.76 7.36
N TYR A 121 0.60 34.76 6.75
CA TYR A 121 1.82 34.11 7.29
C TYR A 121 3.11 34.57 6.61
N GLY A 122 3.03 35.42 5.62
CA GLY A 122 4.14 36.14 5.00
C GLY A 122 4.98 35.35 4.03
N ARG A 123 5.33 34.09 4.30
CA ARG A 123 6.10 33.23 3.39
C ARG A 123 5.23 32.23 2.69
N GLY A 124 5.52 32.01 1.40
CA GLY A 124 4.84 30.99 0.62
C GLY A 124 5.30 29.59 1.01
N HIS A 125 4.51 28.90 1.78
CA HIS A 125 4.40 27.46 1.72
C HIS A 125 3.54 27.05 0.52
N ASP A 126 3.57 27.86 -0.53
CA ASP A 126 2.73 27.78 -1.73
C ASP A 126 3.42 27.04 -2.87
N SER A 127 4.59 26.47 -2.62
CA SER A 127 5.42 25.88 -3.66
C SER A 127 4.88 24.57 -4.22
N HIS A 128 4.01 23.87 -3.50
CA HIS A 128 3.46 22.59 -3.96
C HIS A 128 1.94 22.61 -3.98
N LEU A 129 1.39 22.69 -5.20
CA LEU A 129 -0.05 22.66 -5.48
C LEU A 129 -0.58 21.25 -5.73
N GLY A 130 0.33 20.27 -5.87
CA GLY A 130 -0.03 18.94 -6.35
C GLY A 130 -0.69 18.99 -7.72
N ALA A 131 -1.68 18.14 -7.93
CA ALA A 131 -2.45 18.07 -9.18
C ALA A 131 -2.98 19.43 -9.65
N ALA A 132 -3.40 20.29 -8.71
CA ALA A 132 -3.94 21.61 -9.03
C ALA A 132 -2.92 22.57 -9.67
N GLY A 133 -1.62 22.25 -9.62
CA GLY A 133 -0.55 23.00 -10.29
C GLY A 133 -0.36 22.65 -11.77
N TYR A 134 -1.06 21.64 -12.26
CA TYR A 134 -0.92 21.13 -13.62
C TYR A 134 -2.28 21.00 -14.32
N PRO A 135 -2.34 21.16 -15.65
CA PRO A 135 -3.55 20.83 -16.41
C PRO A 135 -3.94 19.36 -16.20
N GLN A 136 -5.23 19.11 -16.02
CA GLN A 136 -5.72 17.74 -15.95
C GLN A 136 -5.57 17.07 -17.31
N PRO A 137 -4.99 15.86 -17.38
CA PRO A 137 -4.88 15.10 -18.62
C PRO A 137 -6.25 14.71 -19.18
N ALA A 138 -6.36 14.60 -20.50
CA ALA A 138 -7.59 14.18 -21.17
C ALA A 138 -7.97 12.73 -20.84
N SER A 139 -6.97 11.86 -20.64
CA SER A 139 -7.15 10.47 -20.19
C SER A 139 -5.81 9.91 -19.70
N TRP A 140 -5.88 8.81 -18.95
CA TRP A 140 -4.69 8.09 -18.49
C TRP A 140 -3.90 7.49 -19.67
N GLN A 141 -4.57 7.05 -20.74
CA GLN A 141 -3.92 6.52 -21.94
C GLN A 141 -3.13 7.61 -22.68
N ALA A 142 -3.72 8.80 -22.80
CA ALA A 142 -3.02 9.93 -23.42
C ALA A 142 -1.78 10.31 -22.62
N GLU A 143 -1.88 10.29 -21.29
CA GLU A 143 -0.76 10.58 -20.39
C GLU A 143 0.31 9.48 -20.46
N TYR A 144 -0.09 8.20 -20.52
CA TYR A 144 0.84 7.09 -20.69
C TYR A 144 1.66 7.21 -21.97
N ARG A 145 0.99 7.40 -23.13
CA ARG A 145 1.66 7.57 -24.42
C ARG A 145 2.59 8.78 -24.44
N LYS A 146 2.13 9.89 -23.88
CA LYS A 146 2.90 11.13 -23.81
C LYS A 146 4.19 10.97 -22.99
N ASN A 147 4.11 10.30 -21.85
CA ASN A 147 5.22 10.22 -20.92
C ASN A 147 6.20 9.08 -21.26
N TYR A 148 5.70 7.98 -21.82
CA TYR A 148 6.52 6.77 -22.06
C TYR A 148 6.75 6.44 -23.52
N ASN A 149 6.08 7.14 -24.44
CA ASN A 149 6.14 6.88 -25.89
C ASN A 149 5.91 5.39 -26.23
N ASP A 150 4.94 4.76 -25.54
CA ASP A 150 4.65 3.33 -25.59
C ASP A 150 3.13 3.11 -25.40
N GLU A 151 2.66 1.89 -25.65
CA GLU A 151 1.28 1.48 -25.43
C GLU A 151 1.19 0.63 -24.14
N PRO A 152 0.20 0.89 -23.28
CA PRO A 152 0.03 0.08 -22.08
C PRO A 152 -0.44 -1.33 -22.42
N VAL A 153 0.11 -2.33 -21.73
CA VAL A 153 -0.29 -3.73 -21.85
C VAL A 153 -1.50 -4.03 -20.96
N MET A 154 -1.56 -3.41 -19.80
CA MET A 154 -2.68 -3.57 -18.87
C MET A 154 -3.59 -2.33 -18.89
N ASN A 155 -4.81 -2.51 -18.35
CA ASN A 155 -5.78 -1.44 -18.19
C ASN A 155 -6.21 -1.35 -16.72
N PRO A 156 -6.58 -0.15 -16.23
CA PRO A 156 -7.21 -0.05 -14.92
C PRO A 156 -8.57 -0.74 -14.94
N GLN A 157 -9.01 -1.16 -13.78
CA GLN A 157 -10.33 -1.75 -13.61
C GLN A 157 -11.43 -0.71 -13.84
N LYS A 158 -12.61 -1.17 -14.27
CA LYS A 158 -13.77 -0.28 -14.48
C LYS A 158 -14.41 0.18 -13.18
N GLU A 159 -14.21 -0.60 -12.13
CA GLU A 159 -14.74 -0.32 -10.81
C GLU A 159 -14.01 0.87 -10.19
N HIS A 160 -14.75 1.72 -9.47
CA HIS A 160 -14.17 2.85 -8.77
C HIS A 160 -13.41 2.37 -7.52
N ALA A 161 -12.27 3.00 -7.23
CA ALA A 161 -11.39 2.64 -6.11
C ALA A 161 -12.12 2.51 -4.75
N ALA A 162 -13.10 3.39 -4.46
CA ALA A 162 -13.85 3.31 -3.22
C ALA A 162 -14.72 2.05 -3.13
N ASP A 163 -15.27 1.57 -4.23
CA ASP A 163 -16.09 0.36 -4.28
C ASP A 163 -15.20 -0.88 -4.10
N PHE A 164 -14.07 -0.93 -4.79
CA PHE A 164 -13.06 -1.98 -4.58
C PHE A 164 -12.58 -2.07 -3.11
N ILE A 165 -12.33 -0.93 -2.46
CA ILE A 165 -11.95 -0.90 -1.03
C ILE A 165 -13.06 -1.52 -0.18
N ILE A 166 -14.33 -1.13 -0.42
CA ILE A 166 -15.49 -1.64 0.30
C ILE A 166 -15.61 -3.15 0.13
N ASP A 167 -15.59 -3.62 -1.11
CA ASP A 167 -15.80 -5.02 -1.45
C ASP A 167 -14.66 -5.90 -0.92
N THR A 168 -13.41 -5.43 -1.03
CA THR A 168 -12.27 -6.17 -0.50
C THR A 168 -12.32 -6.30 1.03
N ILE A 169 -12.68 -5.24 1.75
CA ILE A 169 -12.81 -5.29 3.21
C ILE A 169 -13.96 -6.19 3.63
N LYS A 170 -15.13 -6.11 2.95
CA LYS A 170 -16.29 -6.97 3.24
C LYS A 170 -16.02 -8.45 2.96
N LYS A 171 -15.23 -8.73 1.92
CA LYS A 171 -14.83 -10.09 1.57
C LYS A 171 -13.82 -10.70 2.54
N HIS A 172 -13.00 -9.88 3.20
CA HIS A 172 -11.92 -10.30 4.09
C HIS A 172 -11.95 -9.52 5.41
N PRO A 173 -13.01 -9.66 6.21
CA PRO A 173 -13.17 -8.87 7.43
C PRO A 173 -12.08 -9.19 8.45
N GLY A 174 -11.43 -8.14 8.98
CA GLY A 174 -10.34 -8.25 9.93
C GLY A 174 -8.97 -8.63 9.34
N GLU A 175 -8.87 -8.81 8.01
CA GLU A 175 -7.64 -9.30 7.37
C GLU A 175 -6.92 -8.24 6.53
N VAL A 176 -7.63 -7.20 6.07
CA VAL A 176 -7.10 -6.23 5.10
C VAL A 176 -6.38 -5.08 5.81
N THR A 177 -5.12 -4.89 5.47
CA THR A 177 -4.35 -3.68 5.79
C THR A 177 -4.45 -2.70 4.62
N ILE A 178 -4.81 -1.45 4.91
CA ILE A 178 -4.77 -0.38 3.93
C ILE A 178 -3.52 0.46 4.19
N VAL A 179 -2.65 0.55 3.19
CA VAL A 179 -1.50 1.45 3.17
C VAL A 179 -1.91 2.68 2.37
N ALA A 180 -2.28 3.74 3.09
CA ALA A 180 -2.78 4.98 2.51
C ALA A 180 -1.66 6.02 2.53
N ILE A 181 -0.98 6.16 1.41
CA ILE A 181 0.10 7.13 1.21
C ILE A 181 -0.33 8.30 0.32
N GLY A 182 -1.51 8.21 -0.28
CA GLY A 182 -2.19 9.29 -0.99
C GLY A 182 -2.99 10.23 -0.08
N SER A 183 -3.83 11.04 -0.69
CA SER A 183 -4.63 12.05 0.03
C SER A 183 -5.70 11.47 0.96
N GLY A 184 -6.04 10.18 0.85
CA GLY A 184 -7.08 9.51 1.63
C GLY A 184 -8.51 9.81 1.18
N ALA A 185 -8.70 10.49 0.05
CA ALA A 185 -10.03 10.79 -0.45
C ALA A 185 -10.81 9.53 -0.87
N ASN A 186 -10.14 8.48 -1.36
CA ASN A 186 -10.75 7.20 -1.66
C ASN A 186 -11.31 6.52 -0.40
N LEU A 187 -10.53 6.53 0.70
CA LEU A 187 -10.99 5.99 1.97
C LEU A 187 -12.19 6.76 2.51
N ALA A 188 -12.16 8.09 2.39
CA ALA A 188 -13.27 8.92 2.80
C ALA A 188 -14.53 8.63 1.97
N ALA A 189 -14.39 8.48 0.66
CA ALA A 189 -15.49 8.11 -0.22
C ALA A 189 -16.04 6.71 0.09
N ALA A 190 -15.16 5.75 0.39
CA ALA A 190 -15.57 4.41 0.81
C ALA A 190 -16.37 4.43 2.13
N LEU A 191 -15.92 5.22 3.12
CA LEU A 191 -16.60 5.37 4.40
C LEU A 191 -17.89 6.19 4.31
N ASP A 192 -17.99 7.13 3.38
CA ASP A 192 -19.24 7.86 3.11
C ASP A 192 -20.31 6.93 2.50
N LYS A 193 -19.89 5.97 1.65
CA LYS A 193 -20.78 4.96 1.04
C LYS A 193 -21.13 3.82 2.02
N ALA A 194 -20.16 3.36 2.79
CA ALA A 194 -20.27 2.17 3.63
C ALA A 194 -19.52 2.35 4.96
N PRO A 195 -20.04 3.16 5.90
CA PRO A 195 -19.37 3.43 7.17
C PRO A 195 -19.14 2.18 8.04
N GLU A 196 -19.89 1.13 7.80
CA GLU A 196 -19.79 -0.16 8.50
C GLU A 196 -18.48 -0.90 8.21
N ILE A 197 -17.71 -0.55 7.17
CA ILE A 197 -16.43 -1.19 6.87
C ILE A 197 -15.31 -0.77 7.83
N ALA A 198 -15.46 0.35 8.53
CA ALA A 198 -14.42 0.86 9.42
C ALA A 198 -13.95 -0.16 10.47
N PRO A 199 -14.81 -0.87 11.22
CA PRO A 199 -14.39 -1.89 12.16
C PRO A 199 -13.93 -3.20 11.50
N LEU A 200 -14.17 -3.38 10.20
CA LEU A 200 -13.82 -4.59 9.48
C LEU A 200 -12.41 -4.54 8.87
N ALA A 201 -11.80 -3.37 8.77
CA ALA A 201 -10.41 -3.26 8.35
C ALA A 201 -9.49 -3.77 9.48
N LYS A 202 -8.44 -4.53 9.11
CA LYS A 202 -7.42 -4.97 10.07
C LYS A 202 -6.68 -3.79 10.66
N ARG A 203 -6.24 -2.87 9.81
CA ARG A 203 -5.58 -1.61 10.15
C ARG A 203 -5.48 -0.68 8.95
N VAL A 204 -5.26 0.59 9.23
CA VAL A 204 -4.87 1.58 8.24
C VAL A 204 -3.51 2.14 8.64
N VAL A 205 -2.55 2.07 7.72
CA VAL A 205 -1.25 2.74 7.82
C VAL A 205 -1.35 3.98 6.95
N TYR A 206 -1.33 5.17 7.57
CA TYR A 206 -1.59 6.40 6.85
C TYR A 206 -0.39 7.35 6.93
N MET A 207 0.15 7.73 5.77
CA MET A 207 1.21 8.73 5.66
C MET A 207 0.57 10.12 5.58
N ALA A 208 0.41 10.78 6.71
CA ALA A 208 -0.16 12.12 6.78
C ALA A 208 0.09 12.79 8.12
N GLY A 209 0.01 14.11 8.15
CA GLY A 209 0.06 14.94 9.35
C GLY A 209 1.45 15.43 9.72
N ALA A 210 1.46 16.57 10.41
CA ALA A 210 2.63 17.15 11.06
C ALA A 210 2.30 17.24 12.55
N PHE A 211 2.88 16.34 13.36
CA PHE A 211 2.70 16.29 14.80
C PHE A 211 4.01 16.71 15.46
N PHE A 212 4.00 17.74 16.29
CA PHE A 212 5.18 18.27 16.95
C PHE A 212 6.26 18.83 16.03
N CYS A 213 5.93 19.12 14.77
CA CYS A 213 6.80 19.77 13.79
C CYS A 213 5.99 20.70 12.88
N GLU A 214 6.66 21.54 12.13
CA GLU A 214 6.02 22.39 11.12
C GLU A 214 5.47 21.56 9.96
N GLY A 215 4.40 22.05 9.34
CA GLY A 215 3.87 21.48 8.10
C GLY A 215 4.79 21.72 6.92
N ASN A 216 4.66 20.87 5.89
CA ASN A 216 5.48 20.98 4.67
C ASN A 216 4.87 21.90 3.61
N VAL A 217 3.60 22.28 3.74
CA VAL A 217 2.91 23.20 2.80
C VAL A 217 2.26 24.39 3.49
N MET A 218 2.09 24.32 4.80
CA MET A 218 1.60 25.41 5.65
C MET A 218 2.26 25.30 7.03
N PRO A 219 2.37 26.38 7.80
CA PRO A 219 3.00 26.34 9.12
C PRO A 219 2.42 25.27 10.05
N THR A 220 1.15 24.96 9.88
CA THR A 220 0.41 24.05 10.77
C THR A 220 -0.19 22.83 10.04
N SER A 221 0.14 22.62 8.77
CA SER A 221 -0.49 21.55 7.99
C SER A 221 0.47 20.87 7.02
N GLU A 222 0.46 19.57 7.07
CA GLU A 222 1.01 18.70 6.05
C GLU A 222 0.10 18.74 4.80
N PHE A 223 0.67 18.52 3.61
CA PHE A 223 0.03 18.64 2.30
C PHE A 223 -1.30 17.90 2.20
N LYS A 224 -1.36 16.64 2.60
CA LYS A 224 -2.57 15.81 2.49
C LYS A 224 -3.70 16.33 3.38
N PHE A 225 -3.38 16.82 4.57
CA PHE A 225 -4.34 17.51 5.44
C PHE A 225 -4.84 18.83 4.84
N GLY A 226 -3.98 19.52 4.10
CA GLY A 226 -4.36 20.74 3.39
C GLY A 226 -5.36 20.48 2.25
N LEU A 227 -5.22 19.35 1.56
CA LEU A 227 -6.09 18.98 0.42
C LEU A 227 -7.47 18.47 0.83
N ILE A 228 -7.58 17.70 1.93
CA ILE A 228 -8.77 16.91 2.26
C ILE A 228 -9.30 17.12 3.68
N ARG A 229 -9.19 18.31 4.22
CA ARG A 229 -9.58 18.62 5.61
C ARG A 229 -10.93 18.03 6.08
N LYS A 230 -11.96 18.00 5.23
CA LYS A 230 -13.30 17.45 5.57
C LYS A 230 -13.31 15.91 5.61
N PRO A 231 -12.84 15.19 4.57
CA PRO A 231 -12.78 13.74 4.59
C PRO A 231 -11.95 13.20 5.74
N LEU A 232 -10.80 13.82 6.01
CA LEU A 232 -9.92 13.36 7.07
C LEU A 232 -10.54 13.48 8.47
N LYS A 233 -11.30 14.55 8.75
CA LYS A 233 -12.06 14.66 10.00
C LYS A 233 -13.09 13.53 10.15
N ARG A 234 -13.74 13.11 9.06
CA ARG A 234 -14.66 11.97 9.06
C ARG A 234 -13.91 10.66 9.26
N LEU A 235 -12.81 10.50 8.56
CA LEU A 235 -11.94 9.34 8.70
C LEU A 235 -11.46 9.17 10.16
N THR A 236 -10.93 10.21 10.78
CA THR A 236 -10.49 10.18 12.19
C THR A 236 -11.64 10.00 13.17
N ALA A 237 -12.80 10.61 12.90
CA ALA A 237 -13.97 10.48 13.78
C ALA A 237 -14.61 9.08 13.70
N LEU A 238 -14.65 8.45 12.53
CA LEU A 238 -15.18 7.10 12.36
C LEU A 238 -14.25 6.05 12.96
N LEU A 239 -12.95 6.21 12.77
CA LEU A 239 -11.94 5.26 13.26
C LEU A 239 -11.66 5.44 14.76
N GLY A 240 -11.83 6.64 15.30
CA GLY A 240 -11.76 6.90 16.76
C GLY A 240 -12.94 6.32 17.55
N ARG A 241 -14.05 5.97 16.89
CA ARG A 241 -15.21 5.29 17.51
C ARG A 241 -15.10 3.77 17.51
N SER A 242 -14.23 3.20 16.71
CA SER A 242 -14.00 1.76 16.69
C SER A 242 -13.15 1.36 17.90
N LYS A 243 -13.75 0.63 18.86
CA LYS A 243 -13.02 -0.02 19.97
C LYS A 243 -12.20 -1.23 19.53
N SER A 244 -12.32 -1.64 18.28
CA SER A 244 -11.49 -2.68 17.68
C SER A 244 -10.15 -2.08 17.25
N SER A 245 -9.10 -2.84 17.38
CA SER A 245 -7.67 -2.56 17.28
C SER A 245 -7.17 -1.94 15.95
N CYS A 246 -7.87 -0.98 15.39
CA CYS A 246 -7.39 -0.19 14.26
C CYS A 246 -6.23 0.68 14.74
N ARG A 247 -5.00 0.16 14.64
CA ARG A 247 -3.80 0.91 14.99
C ARG A 247 -3.49 1.87 13.86
N TRP A 248 -3.58 3.15 14.17
CA TRP A 248 -3.03 4.20 13.34
C TRP A 248 -1.52 4.24 13.52
N MET A 249 -0.79 4.07 12.45
CA MET A 249 0.61 4.43 12.41
C MET A 249 0.73 5.69 11.55
N PHE A 250 1.03 6.80 12.19
CA PHE A 250 1.38 8.03 11.50
C PHE A 250 2.89 8.04 11.30
N ALA A 251 3.33 8.09 10.05
CA ALA A 251 4.71 8.39 9.76
C ALA A 251 4.88 9.91 9.75
N ALA A 252 5.48 10.46 10.80
CA ALA A 252 5.95 11.84 10.77
C ALA A 252 7.19 11.88 9.86
N ARG A 253 7.22 12.77 8.86
CA ARG A 253 8.46 13.15 8.22
C ARG A 253 9.24 14.07 9.18
N ASN A 254 10.45 13.65 9.53
CA ASN A 254 11.45 14.55 10.10
C ASN A 254 12.01 15.44 9.00
#